data_ae730c954bb01e579ad4e58fe00f79b8
#
_entry.id   ae730c954bb01e579ad4e58fe00f79b8
#
_cell.length_a   1.000
_cell.length_b   1.000
_cell.length_c   1.000
_cell.angle_alpha   90.00
_cell.angle_beta   90.00
_cell.angle_gamma   90.00
#
_symmetry.space_group_name_H-M   'P 1'
#
loop_
_entity.id
_entity.type
_entity.pdbx_description
1 polymer ?
#
loop_
_entity_poly.entity_id
_entity_poly.type
_entity_poly.pdbx_seq_one_letter_code
_entity_poly.pdbx_strand_id
1 'polypeptide(L)'
;LAEVTHKRRLSALGPGGLSRERAGFEVRDVHYTHYGRLCPIESPEGPNIGLISSLCLYAKINDLGFIVTPYRSVVDSKVDMDNDHVVYLTAEEEEEKIIGQGNAPLKEDGSFIRDYVKCRQDADYPVVTPDQVSLMDVAPQQIASIAASLIPFLEHDDANRALMGSNMMRQAVPLLRTDAPIVGTGIEAQVARDSRTQIMAEREGEVVFVDATCIKIKYDRTEDEEFVSFEDAVKTYNIPKWRKTNQSTTVDLKPTCHRGQRVKAGDILTEGYSTQKGELALGRNVKVAYMPWKGYNYEDAIVLNERMVREDFFTSVHVDEYILEVRETKRGMEELTSDIPNVSEEATKDLDERGIVRVGARIEPGDILIGKITPKGESDPSPEEKLLRAI
;
A
#
# COMPACT_ATOMS: atom_id res chain seq x y z
N LEU A 1 -0.84 0.68 -1.58
CA LEU A 1 0.43 1.40 -1.43
C LEU A 1 1.25 0.87 -0.25
N ALA A 2 0.68 0.76 0.95
CA ALA A 2 1.39 0.28 2.14
C ALA A 2 2.00 -1.11 1.95
N GLU A 3 1.33 -2.02 1.27
CA GLU A 3 1.82 -3.37 0.98
C GLU A 3 3.01 -3.36 0.02
N VAL A 4 2.93 -2.61 -1.08
CA VAL A 4 4.01 -2.48 -2.06
C VAL A 4 5.25 -1.86 -1.43
N THR A 5 5.08 -0.79 -0.67
CA THR A 5 6.20 -0.12 0.02
C THR A 5 6.81 -0.99 1.11
N HIS A 6 6.01 -1.79 1.82
CA HIS A 6 6.50 -2.72 2.82
C HIS A 6 7.44 -3.78 2.24
N LYS A 7 7.11 -4.33 1.06
CA LYS A 7 7.95 -5.33 0.36
C LYS A 7 9.28 -4.78 -0.13
N ARG A 8 9.40 -3.47 -0.30
CA ARG A 8 10.61 -2.77 -0.77
C ARG A 8 11.38 -2.08 0.36
N ARG A 9 11.06 -2.38 1.60
CA ARG A 9 11.70 -1.77 2.77
C ARG A 9 12.95 -2.53 3.18
N LEU A 10 13.99 -1.79 3.55
CA LEU A 10 15.24 -2.29 4.08
C LEU A 10 15.40 -1.82 5.53
N SER A 11 15.83 -2.69 6.41
CA SER A 11 16.06 -2.39 7.82
C SER A 11 17.51 -2.68 8.20
N ALA A 12 18.14 -1.75 8.90
CA ALA A 12 19.45 -1.94 9.50
C ALA A 12 19.39 -2.66 10.87
N LEU A 13 18.17 -2.87 11.38
CA LEU A 13 17.90 -3.49 12.68
C LEU A 13 17.73 -5.01 12.58
N GLY A 14 17.88 -5.69 13.69
CA GLY A 14 17.59 -7.12 13.81
C GLY A 14 18.81 -8.01 13.94
N PRO A 15 18.67 -9.34 13.82
CA PRO A 15 19.78 -10.29 13.93
C PRO A 15 20.87 -10.02 12.87
N GLY A 16 22.11 -9.83 13.32
CA GLY A 16 23.24 -9.46 12.46
C GLY A 16 23.29 -7.97 12.08
N GLY A 17 22.33 -7.16 12.53
CA GLY A 17 22.29 -5.71 12.30
C GLY A 17 22.61 -4.89 13.54
N LEU A 18 22.20 -3.62 13.51
CA LEU A 18 22.41 -2.66 14.57
C LEU A 18 21.28 -2.68 15.60
N SER A 19 21.55 -2.19 16.81
CA SER A 19 20.51 -1.80 17.76
C SER A 19 20.27 -0.29 17.68
N ARG A 20 19.03 0.17 17.97
CA ARG A 20 18.68 1.59 17.94
C ARG A 20 19.60 2.47 18.78
N GLU A 21 20.01 1.96 19.94
CA GLU A 21 20.83 2.67 20.91
C GLU A 21 22.28 2.83 20.46
N ARG A 22 22.79 1.87 19.66
CA ARG A 22 24.17 1.87 19.15
C ARG A 22 24.32 2.57 17.81
N ALA A 23 23.23 2.90 17.14
CA ALA A 23 23.23 3.56 15.85
C ALA A 23 23.51 5.06 16.03
N GLY A 24 24.71 5.50 15.64
CA GLY A 24 25.09 6.90 15.57
C GLY A 24 24.52 7.62 14.34
N PHE A 25 24.94 8.89 14.14
CA PHE A 25 24.52 9.68 12.98
C PHE A 25 25.06 9.11 11.67
N GLU A 26 26.26 8.56 11.64
CA GLU A 26 26.91 8.04 10.43
C GLU A 26 26.08 7.02 9.67
N VAL A 27 25.39 6.11 10.39
CA VAL A 27 24.56 5.07 9.78
C VAL A 27 23.14 5.56 9.44
N ARG A 28 22.77 6.76 9.87
CA ARG A 28 21.46 7.38 9.64
C ARG A 28 21.49 8.42 8.54
N ASP A 29 22.68 8.89 8.18
CA ASP A 29 22.87 9.93 7.18
C ASP A 29 22.70 9.39 5.76
N VAL A 30 22.42 10.31 4.84
CA VAL A 30 22.34 10.03 3.41
C VAL A 30 23.75 10.13 2.82
N HIS A 31 24.23 9.03 2.27
CA HIS A 31 25.52 8.96 1.57
C HIS A 31 25.32 9.14 0.06
N TYR A 32 26.33 9.63 -0.68
CA TYR A 32 26.21 9.80 -2.14
C TYR A 32 25.91 8.48 -2.88
N THR A 33 26.35 7.34 -2.36
CA THR A 33 26.04 6.01 -2.90
C THR A 33 24.56 5.60 -2.77
N HIS A 34 23.76 6.35 -2.02
CA HIS A 34 22.30 6.13 -1.93
C HIS A 34 21.57 6.53 -3.21
N TYR A 35 22.20 7.35 -4.05
CA TYR A 35 21.58 7.85 -5.27
C TYR A 35 21.05 6.72 -6.15
N GLY A 36 19.76 6.77 -6.48
CA GLY A 36 19.10 5.76 -7.27
C GLY A 36 18.89 4.40 -6.58
N ARG A 37 19.39 4.20 -5.36
CA ARG A 37 19.32 2.95 -4.59
C ARG A 37 18.41 3.05 -3.39
N LEU A 38 18.66 4.00 -2.51
CA LEU A 38 17.85 4.25 -1.31
C LEU A 38 17.25 5.64 -1.37
N CYS A 39 15.95 5.74 -1.12
CA CYS A 39 15.24 7.02 -1.13
C CYS A 39 15.71 7.88 0.06
N PRO A 40 16.13 9.13 -0.17
CA PRO A 40 16.57 10.02 0.90
C PRO A 40 15.39 10.63 1.69
N ILE A 41 14.18 10.54 1.17
CA ILE A 41 12.98 11.18 1.72
C ILE A 41 12.16 10.18 2.55
N GLU A 42 11.94 8.98 2.05
CA GLU A 42 11.09 7.99 2.73
C GLU A 42 11.84 7.30 3.85
N SER A 43 11.58 7.70 5.08
CA SER A 43 12.10 7.11 6.31
C SER A 43 11.06 7.27 7.43
N PRO A 44 11.04 6.42 8.46
CA PRO A 44 10.19 6.63 9.62
C PRO A 44 10.55 7.92 10.36
N GLU A 45 9.59 8.47 11.06
CA GLU A 45 9.81 9.53 12.04
C GLU A 45 10.15 8.91 13.40
N GLY A 46 11.02 9.57 14.17
CA GLY A 46 11.36 9.13 15.52
C GLY A 46 12.64 8.27 15.62
N PRO A 47 12.70 7.31 16.56
CA PRO A 47 13.95 6.61 16.90
C PRO A 47 14.57 5.80 15.75
N ASN A 48 13.77 5.40 14.78
CA ASN A 48 14.19 4.59 13.64
C ASN A 48 14.58 5.40 12.40
N ILE A 49 14.63 6.72 12.49
CA ILE A 49 15.00 7.59 11.36
C ILE A 49 16.36 7.17 10.79
N GLY A 50 16.45 7.03 9.47
CA GLY A 50 17.65 6.61 8.78
C GLY A 50 18.03 5.13 8.91
N LEU A 51 17.45 4.38 9.85
CA LEU A 51 17.72 2.95 10.03
C LEU A 51 16.77 2.06 9.21
N ILE A 52 15.64 2.59 8.82
CA ILE A 52 14.69 1.94 7.94
C ILE A 52 14.58 2.79 6.68
N SER A 53 14.93 2.20 5.55
CA SER A 53 14.97 2.86 4.25
C SER A 53 14.10 2.13 3.24
N SER A 54 13.75 2.80 2.16
CA SER A 54 13.00 2.21 1.05
C SER A 54 13.85 2.23 -0.22
N LEU A 55 13.73 1.19 -1.03
CA LEU A 55 14.36 1.14 -2.34
C LEU A 55 13.80 2.22 -3.26
N CYS A 56 14.68 2.85 -4.02
CA CYS A 56 14.27 3.74 -5.11
C CYS A 56 13.45 3.01 -6.17
N LEU A 57 12.72 3.78 -6.97
CA LEU A 57 11.75 3.28 -7.94
C LEU A 57 12.33 2.20 -8.88
N TYR A 58 13.50 2.45 -9.44
CA TYR A 58 14.16 1.54 -10.41
C TYR A 58 15.25 0.66 -9.80
N ALA A 59 15.51 0.77 -8.49
CA ALA A 59 16.51 -0.04 -7.82
C ALA A 59 16.14 -1.52 -7.80
N LYS A 60 17.12 -2.37 -8.03
CA LYS A 60 17.02 -3.84 -7.95
C LYS A 60 18.11 -4.38 -7.03
N ILE A 61 17.96 -5.62 -6.62
CA ILE A 61 18.99 -6.36 -5.89
C ILE A 61 19.53 -7.42 -6.85
N ASN A 62 20.85 -7.45 -7.02
CA ASN A 62 21.51 -8.44 -7.86
C ASN A 62 21.63 -9.80 -7.13
N ASP A 63 22.10 -10.83 -7.83
CA ASP A 63 22.25 -12.18 -7.28
C ASP A 63 23.24 -12.27 -6.12
N LEU A 64 24.17 -11.30 -6.01
CA LEU A 64 25.13 -11.20 -4.92
C LEU A 64 24.59 -10.42 -3.70
N GLY A 65 23.38 -9.86 -3.80
CA GLY A 65 22.74 -9.10 -2.72
C GLY A 65 23.06 -7.59 -2.70
N PHE A 66 23.75 -7.05 -3.71
CA PHE A 66 24.01 -5.61 -3.83
C PHE A 66 22.83 -4.89 -4.49
N ILE A 67 22.61 -3.64 -4.07
CA ILE A 67 21.59 -2.78 -4.68
C ILE A 67 22.19 -2.16 -5.94
N VAL A 68 21.54 -2.37 -7.06
CA VAL A 68 21.92 -1.82 -8.37
C VAL A 68 20.89 -0.82 -8.87
N THR A 69 21.35 0.17 -9.62
CA THR A 69 20.52 1.21 -10.23
C THR A 69 20.77 1.30 -11.73
N PRO A 70 19.76 1.62 -12.55
CA PRO A 70 19.91 1.65 -14.00
C PRO A 70 20.52 2.95 -14.50
N TYR A 71 21.35 2.84 -15.52
CA TYR A 71 21.94 3.96 -16.26
C TYR A 71 21.88 3.70 -17.76
N ARG A 72 21.81 4.77 -18.54
CA ARG A 72 22.00 4.75 -19.99
C ARG A 72 23.45 4.96 -20.32
N SER A 73 24.00 4.17 -21.22
CA SER A 73 25.36 4.32 -21.70
C SER A 73 25.48 5.53 -22.63
N VAL A 74 26.59 6.25 -22.54
CA VAL A 74 26.93 7.36 -23.44
C VAL A 74 28.18 6.96 -24.23
N VAL A 75 28.06 6.90 -25.55
CA VAL A 75 29.16 6.58 -26.46
C VAL A 75 29.26 7.69 -27.49
N ASP A 76 30.45 8.22 -27.69
CA ASP A 76 30.73 9.31 -28.65
C ASP A 76 29.75 10.53 -28.50
N SER A 77 29.55 10.97 -27.24
CA SER A 77 28.64 12.08 -26.89
C SER A 77 27.16 11.83 -27.25
N LYS A 78 26.77 10.56 -27.48
CA LYS A 78 25.38 10.14 -27.72
C LYS A 78 24.92 9.20 -26.63
N VAL A 79 23.71 9.48 -26.13
CA VAL A 79 23.03 8.63 -25.16
C VAL A 79 22.29 7.53 -25.90
N ASP A 80 22.46 6.30 -25.46
CA ASP A 80 21.69 5.17 -25.96
C ASP A 80 20.24 5.28 -25.42
N MET A 81 19.30 5.51 -26.32
CA MET A 81 17.90 5.72 -25.99
C MET A 81 17.11 4.39 -25.92
N ASP A 82 17.73 3.28 -26.28
CA ASP A 82 17.10 1.97 -26.21
C ASP A 82 16.93 1.53 -24.74
N ASN A 83 15.72 1.14 -24.40
CA ASN A 83 15.42 0.69 -23.04
C ASN A 83 15.96 -0.72 -22.75
N ASP A 84 16.27 -1.50 -23.78
CA ASP A 84 16.81 -2.86 -23.63
C ASP A 84 18.33 -2.85 -23.33
N HIS A 85 19.00 -1.72 -23.60
CA HIS A 85 20.44 -1.53 -23.38
C HIS A 85 20.79 -0.84 -22.05
N VAL A 86 19.83 -0.73 -21.15
CA VAL A 86 20.05 -0.12 -19.83
C VAL A 86 20.99 -0.98 -18.98
N VAL A 87 22.04 -0.36 -18.45
CA VAL A 87 23.05 -1.04 -17.64
C VAL A 87 22.73 -0.82 -16.14
N TYR A 88 22.69 -1.92 -15.39
CA TYR A 88 22.52 -1.87 -13.93
C TYR A 88 23.87 -1.94 -13.25
N LEU A 89 24.21 -0.94 -12.44
CA LEU A 89 25.51 -0.83 -11.78
C LEU A 89 25.37 -0.81 -10.26
N THR A 90 26.34 -1.43 -9.59
CA THR A 90 26.56 -1.28 -8.15
C THR A 90 27.19 0.06 -7.85
N ALA A 91 27.27 0.44 -6.57
CA ALA A 91 27.90 1.69 -6.16
C ALA A 91 29.41 1.71 -6.48
N GLU A 92 30.08 0.56 -6.34
CA GLU A 92 31.52 0.40 -6.66
C GLU A 92 31.80 0.55 -8.17
N GLU A 93 30.94 -0.06 -9.01
CA GLU A 93 31.09 0.05 -10.47
C GLU A 93 30.77 1.44 -11.01
N GLU A 94 30.01 2.23 -10.26
CA GLU A 94 29.65 3.61 -10.57
C GLU A 94 30.76 4.60 -10.19
N GLU A 95 31.61 4.25 -9.22
CA GLU A 95 32.69 5.07 -8.72
C GLU A 95 33.59 5.51 -9.90
N GLU A 96 34.08 6.75 -9.86
CA GLU A 96 34.89 7.38 -10.90
C GLU A 96 34.14 7.68 -12.24
N LYS A 97 32.91 7.23 -12.44
CA LYS A 97 32.16 7.52 -13.68
C LYS A 97 31.48 8.88 -13.61
N ILE A 98 31.53 9.58 -14.73
CA ILE A 98 30.86 10.88 -14.89
C ILE A 98 29.43 10.62 -15.44
N ILE A 99 28.43 10.93 -14.63
CA ILE A 99 27.04 10.62 -14.89
C ILE A 99 26.25 11.89 -15.17
N GLY A 100 25.66 11.99 -16.34
CA GLY A 100 24.79 13.09 -16.74
C GLY A 100 23.42 13.02 -16.06
N GLN A 101 22.84 14.18 -15.77
CA GLN A 101 21.48 14.24 -15.18
C GLN A 101 20.42 13.81 -16.18
N GLY A 102 19.41 13.07 -15.72
CA GLY A 102 18.31 12.56 -16.53
C GLY A 102 17.40 13.60 -17.18
N ASN A 103 17.49 14.88 -16.77
CA ASN A 103 16.77 16.01 -17.36
C ASN A 103 17.63 16.82 -18.35
N ALA A 104 18.84 16.40 -18.68
CA ALA A 104 19.66 17.08 -19.68
C ALA A 104 18.96 17.07 -21.05
N PRO A 105 18.87 18.21 -21.73
CA PRO A 105 18.20 18.27 -23.02
C PRO A 105 19.00 17.52 -24.10
N LEU A 106 18.33 16.57 -24.75
CA LEU A 106 18.86 15.75 -25.83
C LEU A 106 18.17 16.07 -27.15
N LYS A 107 18.87 15.85 -28.26
CA LYS A 107 18.30 15.82 -29.60
C LYS A 107 17.62 14.46 -29.87
N GLU A 108 16.87 14.36 -30.94
CA GLU A 108 16.22 13.11 -31.34
C GLU A 108 17.21 11.97 -31.62
N ASP A 109 18.44 12.30 -31.99
CA ASP A 109 19.54 11.34 -32.24
C ASP A 109 20.29 10.92 -30.97
N GLY A 110 19.84 11.34 -29.77
CA GLY A 110 20.46 11.05 -28.47
C GLY A 110 21.65 11.93 -28.14
N SER A 111 22.06 12.89 -28.99
CA SER A 111 23.17 13.80 -28.70
C SER A 111 22.74 14.95 -27.79
N PHE A 112 23.69 15.44 -26.96
CA PHE A 112 23.43 16.59 -26.07
C PHE A 112 23.25 17.89 -26.89
N ILE A 113 22.28 18.72 -26.51
CA ILE A 113 22.03 20.02 -27.16
C ILE A 113 23.03 21.08 -26.67
N ARG A 114 23.45 20.96 -25.40
CA ARG A 114 24.33 21.94 -24.76
C ARG A 114 25.80 21.53 -24.85
N ASP A 115 26.68 22.49 -24.99
CA ASP A 115 28.14 22.29 -24.99
C ASP A 115 28.68 21.86 -23.63
N TYR A 116 27.90 22.10 -22.56
CA TYR A 116 28.25 21.71 -21.19
C TYR A 116 27.09 20.99 -20.53
N VAL A 117 27.37 19.88 -19.89
CA VAL A 117 26.42 19.03 -19.20
C VAL A 117 26.72 19.06 -17.71
N LYS A 118 25.66 19.25 -16.91
CA LYS A 118 25.75 19.06 -15.44
C LYS A 118 25.79 17.57 -15.15
N CYS A 119 26.82 17.15 -14.45
CA CYS A 119 27.04 15.75 -14.13
C CYS A 119 27.21 15.55 -12.62
N ARG A 120 27.24 14.31 -12.24
CA ARG A 120 27.56 13.84 -10.91
C ARG A 120 28.76 12.90 -11.01
N GLN A 121 29.71 13.06 -10.11
CA GLN A 121 30.83 12.14 -9.94
C GLN A 121 31.09 12.01 -8.44
N ASP A 122 30.87 10.85 -7.87
CA ASP A 122 30.96 10.61 -6.43
C ASP A 122 30.15 11.64 -5.61
N ALA A 123 30.79 12.43 -4.80
CA ALA A 123 30.18 13.50 -3.99
C ALA A 123 30.16 14.87 -4.69
N ASP A 124 30.78 15.00 -5.86
CA ASP A 124 30.95 16.26 -6.59
C ASP A 124 29.97 16.40 -7.76
N TYR A 125 29.72 17.63 -8.16
CA TYR A 125 28.80 17.97 -9.26
C TYR A 125 29.52 18.78 -10.35
N PRO A 126 30.42 18.13 -11.12
CA PRO A 126 31.17 18.83 -12.19
C PRO A 126 30.26 19.19 -13.36
N VAL A 127 30.66 20.26 -14.05
CA VAL A 127 30.08 20.64 -15.34
C VAL A 127 31.13 20.33 -16.41
N VAL A 128 30.84 19.39 -17.28
CA VAL A 128 31.79 18.83 -18.23
C VAL A 128 31.27 18.91 -19.66
N THR A 129 32.17 18.71 -20.63
CA THR A 129 31.79 18.59 -22.04
C THR A 129 31.14 17.20 -22.30
N PRO A 130 30.27 17.08 -23.30
CA PRO A 130 29.60 15.81 -23.63
C PRO A 130 30.53 14.61 -23.83
N ASP A 131 31.73 14.84 -24.30
CA ASP A 131 32.74 13.78 -24.56
C ASP A 131 33.25 13.10 -23.31
N GLN A 132 33.11 13.75 -22.15
CA GLN A 132 33.55 13.23 -20.86
C GLN A 132 32.47 12.46 -20.13
N VAL A 133 31.23 12.56 -20.59
CA VAL A 133 30.08 11.88 -19.95
C VAL A 133 30.10 10.40 -20.29
N SER A 134 30.19 9.55 -19.28
CA SER A 134 30.24 8.09 -19.43
C SER A 134 28.84 7.45 -19.40
N LEU A 135 27.97 7.97 -18.52
CA LEU A 135 26.64 7.45 -18.26
C LEU A 135 25.63 8.60 -18.14
N MET A 136 24.36 8.27 -18.24
CA MET A 136 23.28 9.20 -17.98
C MET A 136 22.18 8.52 -17.14
N ASP A 137 21.59 9.26 -16.21
CA ASP A 137 20.43 8.81 -15.46
C ASP A 137 19.25 8.47 -16.39
N VAL A 138 18.51 7.42 -16.08
CA VAL A 138 17.35 7.02 -16.87
C VAL A 138 16.23 8.05 -16.78
N ALA A 139 15.99 8.56 -15.58
CA ALA A 139 14.94 9.55 -15.33
C ALA A 139 15.21 10.32 -14.03
N PRO A 140 14.71 11.56 -13.87
CA PRO A 140 14.89 12.34 -12.64
C PRO A 140 14.25 11.69 -11.40
N GLN A 141 13.14 10.98 -11.54
CA GLN A 141 12.45 10.27 -10.44
C GLN A 141 13.21 9.06 -9.92
N GLN A 142 14.35 8.72 -10.51
CA GLN A 142 15.21 7.62 -10.09
C GLN A 142 15.65 7.71 -8.63
N ILE A 143 15.73 8.91 -8.07
CA ILE A 143 16.15 9.16 -6.69
C ILE A 143 15.05 8.86 -5.66
N ALA A 144 13.79 8.79 -6.06
CA ALA A 144 12.65 8.68 -5.18
C ALA A 144 12.16 7.23 -5.05
N SER A 145 11.60 6.89 -3.89
CA SER A 145 10.85 5.66 -3.69
C SER A 145 9.46 5.74 -4.34
N ILE A 146 8.70 4.65 -4.32
CA ILE A 146 7.33 4.62 -4.85
C ILE A 146 6.45 5.65 -4.14
N ALA A 147 6.50 5.72 -2.80
CA ALA A 147 5.68 6.67 -2.06
C ALA A 147 6.08 8.12 -2.34
N ALA A 148 7.38 8.42 -2.35
CA ALA A 148 7.88 9.77 -2.66
C ALA A 148 7.56 10.17 -4.11
N SER A 149 7.60 9.25 -5.07
CA SER A 149 7.30 9.53 -6.48
C SER A 149 5.82 9.77 -6.78
N LEU A 150 4.92 9.48 -5.83
CA LEU A 150 3.50 9.82 -5.91
C LEU A 150 3.19 11.26 -5.49
N ILE A 151 4.15 11.99 -4.92
CA ILE A 151 3.95 13.38 -4.49
C ILE A 151 4.11 14.30 -5.71
N PRO A 152 3.03 14.98 -6.14
CA PRO A 152 3.13 15.94 -7.24
C PRO A 152 3.93 17.18 -6.79
N PHE A 153 4.74 17.74 -7.68
CA PHE A 153 5.60 18.90 -7.40
C PHE A 153 6.55 18.72 -6.23
N LEU A 154 7.07 17.50 -6.07
CA LEU A 154 7.98 17.14 -4.97
C LEU A 154 9.19 18.10 -4.85
N GLU A 155 9.70 18.59 -5.97
CA GLU A 155 10.83 19.53 -6.03
C GLU A 155 10.56 20.88 -5.38
N HIS A 156 9.30 21.23 -5.14
CA HIS A 156 8.89 22.48 -4.47
C HIS A 156 8.66 22.30 -2.97
N ASP A 157 8.65 21.07 -2.48
CA ASP A 157 8.40 20.76 -1.08
C ASP A 157 9.69 20.67 -0.27
N ASP A 158 9.63 21.09 0.98
CA ASP A 158 10.70 20.82 1.95
C ASP A 158 10.80 19.31 2.22
N ALA A 159 12.04 18.81 2.34
CA ALA A 159 12.31 17.39 2.53
C ALA A 159 11.59 16.81 3.77
N ASN A 160 11.52 17.58 4.87
CA ASN A 160 10.81 17.15 6.08
C ASN A 160 9.32 16.95 5.84
N ARG A 161 8.69 17.86 5.06
CA ARG A 161 7.26 17.74 4.72
C ARG A 161 6.98 16.65 3.70
N ALA A 162 7.88 16.42 2.76
CA ALA A 162 7.82 15.29 1.84
C ALA A 162 7.92 13.94 2.57
N LEU A 163 8.79 13.83 3.57
CA LEU A 163 8.90 12.66 4.46
C LEU A 163 7.57 12.40 5.18
N MET A 164 6.99 13.42 5.80
CA MET A 164 5.69 13.29 6.48
C MET A 164 4.60 12.88 5.51
N GLY A 165 4.51 13.50 4.33
CA GLY A 165 3.54 13.19 3.30
C GLY A 165 3.64 11.76 2.78
N SER A 166 4.85 11.28 2.50
CA SER A 166 5.07 9.89 2.07
C SER A 166 4.64 8.87 3.13
N ASN A 167 4.91 9.16 4.40
CA ASN A 167 4.48 8.33 5.52
C ASN A 167 2.95 8.33 5.67
N MET A 168 2.29 9.50 5.51
CA MET A 168 0.83 9.62 5.62
C MET A 168 0.09 8.90 4.49
N MET A 169 0.59 8.93 3.25
CA MET A 169 -0.02 8.21 2.13
C MET A 169 -0.14 6.70 2.40
N ARG A 170 0.80 6.11 3.14
CA ARG A 170 0.76 4.69 3.51
C ARG A 170 -0.29 4.36 4.57
N GLN A 171 -0.81 5.36 5.29
CA GLN A 171 -1.82 5.22 6.33
C GLN A 171 -3.24 5.49 5.82
N ALA A 172 -3.41 5.73 4.53
CA ALA A 172 -4.71 6.01 3.94
C ALA A 172 -5.68 4.84 4.13
N VAL A 173 -6.83 5.14 4.73
CA VAL A 173 -7.91 4.17 4.96
C VAL A 173 -8.69 3.97 3.66
N PRO A 174 -8.98 2.73 3.25
CA PRO A 174 -9.84 2.46 2.09
C PRO A 174 -11.25 3.01 2.33
N LEU A 175 -11.69 3.89 1.45
CA LEU A 175 -13.01 4.52 1.51
C LEU A 175 -14.04 3.74 0.68
N LEU A 176 -15.32 3.90 0.98
CA LEU A 176 -16.42 3.34 0.18
C LEU A 176 -16.40 3.86 -1.26
N ARG A 177 -16.08 5.13 -1.43
CA ARG A 177 -15.93 5.80 -2.73
C ARG A 177 -14.66 6.61 -2.71
N THR A 178 -13.80 6.35 -3.68
CA THR A 178 -12.55 7.09 -3.87
C THR A 178 -12.57 7.83 -5.20
N ASP A 179 -11.79 8.89 -5.30
CA ASP A 179 -11.61 9.63 -6.55
C ASP A 179 -10.16 9.53 -7.01
N ALA A 180 -9.95 9.30 -8.29
CA ALA A 180 -8.63 9.42 -8.88
C ALA A 180 -8.10 10.86 -8.72
N PRO A 181 -6.81 11.05 -8.44
CA PRO A 181 -6.25 12.39 -8.25
C PRO A 181 -6.38 13.22 -9.54
N ILE A 182 -6.79 14.49 -9.39
CA ILE A 182 -6.86 15.41 -10.54
C ILE A 182 -5.46 15.78 -11.02
N VAL A 183 -4.54 15.96 -10.05
CA VAL A 183 -3.12 16.20 -10.31
C VAL A 183 -2.34 14.99 -9.82
N GLY A 184 -1.66 14.32 -10.72
CA GLY A 184 -0.86 13.13 -10.44
C GLY A 184 0.52 13.20 -11.09
N THR A 185 1.35 12.23 -10.79
CA THR A 185 2.71 12.11 -11.31
C THR A 185 2.82 11.15 -12.50
N GLY A 186 1.74 10.44 -12.82
CA GLY A 186 1.69 9.44 -13.89
C GLY A 186 2.09 8.03 -13.47
N ILE A 187 2.56 7.84 -12.25
CA ILE A 187 2.95 6.52 -11.73
C ILE A 187 1.78 5.78 -11.06
N GLU A 188 0.67 6.45 -10.81
CA GLU A 188 -0.49 5.93 -10.09
C GLU A 188 -1.06 4.67 -10.74
N ALA A 189 -1.16 4.64 -12.06
CA ALA A 189 -1.65 3.49 -12.81
C ALA A 189 -0.71 2.28 -12.68
N GLN A 190 0.60 2.52 -12.72
CA GLN A 190 1.60 1.47 -12.56
C GLN A 190 1.58 0.89 -11.14
N VAL A 191 1.50 1.75 -10.12
CA VAL A 191 1.41 1.32 -8.71
C VAL A 191 0.14 0.51 -8.46
N ALA A 192 -1.00 0.93 -9.01
CA ALA A 192 -2.26 0.18 -8.91
C ALA A 192 -2.15 -1.21 -9.55
N ARG A 193 -1.54 -1.30 -10.73
CA ARG A 193 -1.31 -2.56 -11.43
C ARG A 193 -0.37 -3.49 -10.66
N ASP A 194 0.77 -2.99 -10.21
CA ASP A 194 1.80 -3.76 -9.53
C ASP A 194 1.39 -4.20 -8.13
N SER A 195 0.44 -3.50 -7.50
CA SER A 195 -0.15 -3.92 -6.23
C SER A 195 -0.96 -5.20 -6.34
N ARG A 196 -1.38 -5.58 -7.55
CA ARG A 196 -2.22 -6.76 -7.84
C ARG A 196 -3.53 -6.80 -7.03
N THR A 197 -4.02 -5.65 -6.60
CA THR A 197 -5.31 -5.56 -5.91
C THR A 197 -6.47 -5.63 -6.88
N GLN A 198 -6.26 -5.18 -8.11
CA GLN A 198 -7.24 -5.26 -9.19
C GLN A 198 -7.13 -6.60 -9.92
N ILE A 199 -8.27 -7.14 -10.33
CA ILE A 199 -8.31 -8.31 -11.20
C ILE A 199 -8.17 -7.82 -12.65
N MET A 200 -7.24 -8.40 -13.38
CA MET A 200 -6.97 -8.08 -14.79
C MET A 200 -7.18 -9.31 -15.66
N ALA A 201 -7.56 -9.07 -16.91
CA ALA A 201 -7.65 -10.12 -17.92
C ALA A 201 -6.23 -10.63 -18.27
N GLU A 202 -6.05 -11.93 -18.32
CA GLU A 202 -4.76 -12.56 -18.63
C GLU A 202 -4.49 -12.63 -20.13
N ARG A 203 -5.54 -12.81 -20.93
CA ARG A 203 -5.51 -12.98 -22.38
C ARG A 203 -6.70 -12.27 -23.03
N GLU A 204 -6.73 -12.27 -24.34
CA GLU A 204 -7.92 -11.82 -25.09
C GLU A 204 -9.06 -12.82 -24.93
N GLY A 205 -10.29 -12.30 -24.81
CA GLY A 205 -11.46 -13.13 -24.61
C GLY A 205 -12.76 -12.33 -24.53
N GLU A 206 -13.84 -13.04 -24.21
CA GLU A 206 -15.17 -12.47 -24.04
C GLU A 206 -15.72 -12.76 -22.65
N VAL A 207 -16.30 -11.74 -22.02
CA VAL A 207 -16.95 -11.84 -20.73
C VAL A 207 -18.29 -12.54 -20.86
N VAL A 208 -18.39 -13.77 -20.37
CA VAL A 208 -19.59 -14.62 -20.46
C VAL A 208 -20.59 -14.31 -19.36
N PHE A 209 -20.08 -14.07 -18.15
CA PHE A 209 -20.89 -13.84 -16.97
C PHE A 209 -20.23 -12.83 -16.03
N VAL A 210 -21.04 -11.94 -15.45
CA VAL A 210 -20.62 -10.97 -14.43
C VAL A 210 -21.71 -10.84 -13.40
N ASP A 211 -21.32 -10.94 -12.13
CA ASP A 211 -22.12 -10.49 -11.00
C ASP A 211 -21.22 -9.80 -9.94
N ALA A 212 -21.78 -9.45 -8.79
CA ALA A 212 -21.04 -8.78 -7.73
C ALA A 212 -19.95 -9.65 -7.10
N THR A 213 -19.99 -10.97 -7.27
CA THR A 213 -19.15 -11.95 -6.61
C THR A 213 -18.16 -12.65 -7.54
N CYS A 214 -18.48 -12.73 -8.83
CA CYS A 214 -17.60 -13.37 -9.79
C CYS A 214 -17.72 -12.82 -11.21
N ILE A 215 -16.62 -12.98 -11.95
CA ILE A 215 -16.52 -12.71 -13.39
C ILE A 215 -16.07 -14.00 -14.07
N LYS A 216 -16.74 -14.38 -15.16
CA LYS A 216 -16.34 -15.53 -15.99
C LYS A 216 -15.97 -15.03 -17.38
N ILE A 217 -14.78 -15.37 -17.83
CA ILE A 217 -14.24 -14.98 -19.14
C ILE A 217 -13.93 -16.24 -19.93
N LYS A 218 -14.42 -16.29 -21.15
CA LYS A 218 -14.01 -17.28 -22.13
C LYS A 218 -12.85 -16.70 -22.93
N TYR A 219 -11.66 -17.24 -22.72
CA TYR A 219 -10.46 -16.82 -23.44
C TYR A 219 -10.39 -17.44 -24.83
N ASP A 220 -9.87 -16.65 -25.77
CA ASP A 220 -9.59 -17.14 -27.10
C ASP A 220 -8.36 -18.05 -27.03
N ARG A 221 -8.45 -19.24 -27.68
CA ARG A 221 -7.38 -20.22 -27.74
C ARG A 221 -7.10 -20.56 -29.20
N THR A 222 -5.86 -20.85 -29.49
CA THR A 222 -5.48 -21.47 -30.75
C THR A 222 -5.83 -22.95 -30.74
N GLU A 223 -5.97 -23.57 -31.89
CA GLU A 223 -6.28 -25.00 -31.99
C GLU A 223 -5.22 -25.88 -31.29
N ASP A 224 -3.95 -25.51 -31.36
CA ASP A 224 -2.85 -26.17 -30.66
C ASP A 224 -2.95 -26.03 -29.12
N GLU A 225 -3.32 -24.86 -28.62
CA GLU A 225 -3.54 -24.62 -27.18
C GLU A 225 -4.75 -25.41 -26.67
N GLU A 226 -5.83 -25.50 -27.44
CA GLU A 226 -7.02 -26.27 -27.08
C GLU A 226 -6.73 -27.77 -26.97
N PHE A 227 -5.81 -28.29 -27.79
CA PHE A 227 -5.39 -29.69 -27.75
C PHE A 227 -4.44 -30.01 -26.58
N VAL A 228 -3.55 -29.08 -26.21
CA VAL A 228 -2.51 -29.32 -25.19
C VAL A 228 -2.98 -28.90 -23.78
N SER A 229 -3.90 -27.95 -23.65
CA SER A 229 -4.32 -27.40 -22.36
C SER A 229 -5.34 -28.29 -21.67
N PHE A 230 -5.07 -28.63 -20.41
CA PHE A 230 -6.03 -29.28 -19.50
C PHE A 230 -6.93 -28.28 -18.74
N GLU A 231 -6.74 -26.98 -18.94
CA GLU A 231 -7.52 -25.95 -18.29
C GLU A 231 -8.84 -25.71 -19.03
N ASP A 232 -9.89 -25.34 -18.29
CA ASP A 232 -11.17 -24.94 -18.87
C ASP A 232 -11.00 -23.67 -19.74
N ALA A 233 -11.71 -23.62 -20.88
CA ALA A 233 -11.73 -22.42 -21.71
C ALA A 233 -12.34 -21.19 -21.01
N VAL A 234 -13.16 -21.42 -19.99
CA VAL A 234 -13.81 -20.38 -19.18
C VAL A 234 -13.11 -20.27 -17.84
N LYS A 235 -12.43 -19.15 -17.61
CA LYS A 235 -11.81 -18.83 -16.34
C LYS A 235 -12.76 -18.03 -15.44
N THR A 236 -12.88 -18.45 -14.17
CA THR A 236 -13.69 -17.79 -13.17
C THR A 236 -12.82 -16.98 -12.23
N TYR A 237 -13.10 -15.70 -12.10
CA TYR A 237 -12.46 -14.79 -11.14
C TYR A 237 -13.44 -14.47 -10.01
N ASN A 238 -13.09 -14.84 -8.80
CA ASN A 238 -13.88 -14.51 -7.61
C ASN A 238 -13.53 -13.09 -7.14
N ILE A 239 -14.56 -12.27 -6.92
CA ILE A 239 -14.43 -10.88 -6.48
C ILE A 239 -14.52 -10.86 -4.96
N PRO A 240 -13.46 -10.44 -4.23
CA PRO A 240 -13.53 -10.31 -2.78
C PRO A 240 -14.53 -9.21 -2.39
N LYS A 241 -15.43 -9.55 -1.46
CA LYS A 241 -16.42 -8.65 -0.88
C LYS A 241 -16.17 -8.54 0.61
N TRP A 242 -16.01 -7.32 1.11
CA TRP A 242 -15.88 -7.00 2.54
C TRP A 242 -14.86 -7.87 3.30
N ARG A 243 -13.78 -8.28 2.62
CA ARG A 243 -12.74 -9.09 3.24
C ARG A 243 -11.93 -8.24 4.22
N LYS A 244 -11.84 -8.67 5.47
CA LYS A 244 -11.05 -8.01 6.51
C LYS A 244 -9.55 -8.00 6.16
N THR A 245 -8.90 -6.87 6.38
CA THR A 245 -7.44 -6.73 6.34
C THR A 245 -6.84 -6.82 7.74
N ASN A 246 -5.51 -6.88 7.85
CA ASN A 246 -4.82 -6.93 9.14
C ASN A 246 -5.03 -5.67 10.00
N GLN A 247 -5.40 -4.55 9.40
CA GLN A 247 -5.70 -3.28 10.08
C GLN A 247 -7.20 -3.07 10.31
N SER A 248 -7.98 -4.14 10.30
CA SER A 248 -9.44 -4.10 10.47
C SER A 248 -10.18 -3.27 9.42
N THR A 249 -9.54 -2.91 8.33
CA THR A 249 -10.20 -2.31 7.15
C THR A 249 -10.73 -3.37 6.22
N THR A 250 -11.45 -3.00 5.16
CA THR A 250 -12.08 -3.94 4.25
C THR A 250 -11.58 -3.81 2.82
N VAL A 251 -11.44 -4.95 2.14
CA VAL A 251 -11.27 -5.04 0.69
C VAL A 251 -12.62 -5.33 0.08
N ASP A 252 -13.11 -4.42 -0.73
CA ASP A 252 -14.33 -4.55 -1.52
C ASP A 252 -14.06 -4.15 -2.96
N LEU A 253 -14.20 -5.09 -3.89
CA LEU A 253 -14.03 -4.84 -5.32
C LEU A 253 -15.37 -4.87 -6.03
N LYS A 254 -15.49 -4.07 -7.10
CA LYS A 254 -16.66 -3.99 -7.96
C LYS A 254 -16.26 -4.32 -9.39
N PRO A 255 -17.06 -5.11 -10.14
CA PRO A 255 -16.80 -5.35 -11.55
C PRO A 255 -17.00 -4.07 -12.37
N THR A 256 -16.11 -3.83 -13.33
CA THR A 256 -16.21 -2.72 -14.29
C THR A 256 -16.60 -3.18 -15.68
N CYS A 257 -16.49 -4.48 -15.94
CA CYS A 257 -16.83 -5.10 -17.23
C CYS A 257 -18.31 -5.50 -17.30
N HIS A 258 -18.80 -5.70 -18.52
CA HIS A 258 -20.18 -6.10 -18.80
C HIS A 258 -20.19 -7.42 -19.58
N ARG A 259 -21.29 -8.19 -19.44
CA ARG A 259 -21.50 -9.42 -20.21
C ARG A 259 -21.46 -9.14 -21.71
N GLY A 260 -20.74 -9.96 -22.46
CA GLY A 260 -20.53 -9.80 -23.92
C GLY A 260 -19.42 -8.83 -24.29
N GLN A 261 -18.74 -8.21 -23.32
CA GLN A 261 -17.62 -7.32 -23.58
C GLN A 261 -16.38 -8.13 -24.00
N ARG A 262 -15.71 -7.69 -25.08
CA ARG A 262 -14.39 -8.19 -25.46
C ARG A 262 -13.33 -7.52 -24.61
N VAL A 263 -12.43 -8.30 -24.06
CA VAL A 263 -11.31 -7.86 -23.22
C VAL A 263 -9.98 -8.30 -23.82
N LYS A 264 -8.95 -7.49 -23.58
CA LYS A 264 -7.56 -7.77 -24.00
C LYS A 264 -6.73 -8.13 -22.77
N ALA A 265 -5.58 -8.75 -23.02
CA ALA A 265 -4.60 -8.99 -21.95
C ALA A 265 -4.23 -7.69 -21.26
N GLY A 266 -4.36 -7.67 -19.92
CA GLY A 266 -4.06 -6.50 -19.08
C GLY A 266 -5.23 -5.54 -18.86
N ASP A 267 -6.39 -5.76 -19.47
CA ASP A 267 -7.59 -4.97 -19.19
C ASP A 267 -8.06 -5.18 -17.75
N ILE A 268 -8.46 -4.07 -17.10
CA ILE A 268 -8.90 -4.07 -15.69
C ILE A 268 -10.36 -4.50 -15.63
N LEU A 269 -10.63 -5.54 -14.86
CA LEU A 269 -11.94 -6.14 -14.71
C LEU A 269 -12.69 -5.65 -13.46
N THR A 270 -11.95 -5.16 -12.47
CA THR A 270 -12.53 -4.73 -11.19
C THR A 270 -11.95 -3.39 -10.74
N GLU A 271 -12.76 -2.65 -10.02
CA GLU A 271 -12.42 -1.38 -9.39
C GLU A 271 -12.76 -1.42 -7.90
N GLY A 272 -12.14 -0.58 -7.11
CA GLY A 272 -12.32 -0.50 -5.66
C GLY A 272 -11.04 -0.75 -4.90
N TYR A 273 -11.11 -0.73 -3.56
CA TYR A 273 -9.96 -0.79 -2.67
C TYR A 273 -8.87 0.22 -3.03
N SER A 274 -9.23 1.51 -2.89
CA SER A 274 -8.34 2.64 -3.18
C SER A 274 -7.85 2.73 -4.64
N THR A 275 -8.67 2.27 -5.57
CA THR A 275 -8.40 2.41 -7.01
C THR A 275 -9.64 2.91 -7.75
N GLN A 276 -9.44 3.76 -8.77
CA GLN A 276 -10.49 4.25 -9.65
C GLN A 276 -9.93 4.41 -11.06
N LYS A 277 -10.68 3.94 -12.07
CA LYS A 277 -10.29 4.00 -13.49
C LYS A 277 -8.89 3.42 -13.76
N GLY A 278 -8.48 2.42 -13.01
CA GLY A 278 -7.16 1.80 -13.12
C GLY A 278 -6.02 2.56 -12.44
N GLU A 279 -6.29 3.67 -11.80
CA GLU A 279 -5.31 4.47 -11.08
C GLU A 279 -5.47 4.35 -9.56
N LEU A 280 -4.40 4.57 -8.84
CA LEU A 280 -4.41 4.62 -7.38
C LEU A 280 -5.22 5.84 -6.93
N ALA A 281 -6.23 5.61 -6.09
CA ALA A 281 -7.12 6.62 -5.52
C ALA A 281 -7.18 6.45 -4.01
N LEU A 282 -6.31 7.15 -3.27
CA LEU A 282 -6.19 7.01 -1.81
C LEU A 282 -7.24 7.79 -1.02
N GLY A 283 -7.95 8.72 -1.66
CA GLY A 283 -8.88 9.60 -0.99
C GLY A 283 -9.92 10.21 -1.93
N ARG A 284 -10.33 11.43 -1.63
CA ARG A 284 -11.34 12.19 -2.37
C ARG A 284 -10.80 13.57 -2.75
N ASN A 285 -11.23 14.06 -3.91
CA ASN A 285 -10.94 15.43 -4.31
C ASN A 285 -11.94 16.39 -3.68
N VAL A 286 -11.47 17.33 -2.88
CA VAL A 286 -12.31 18.32 -2.18
C VAL A 286 -11.84 19.74 -2.48
N LYS A 287 -12.78 20.67 -2.56
CA LYS A 287 -12.45 22.08 -2.70
C LYS A 287 -12.09 22.64 -1.32
N VAL A 288 -10.89 23.21 -1.21
CA VAL A 288 -10.34 23.76 0.02
C VAL A 288 -10.19 25.28 -0.07
N ALA A 289 -10.55 25.99 0.99
CA ALA A 289 -10.23 27.41 1.15
C ALA A 289 -9.20 27.59 2.27
N TYR A 290 -8.06 28.18 1.95
CA TYR A 290 -7.00 28.49 2.91
C TYR A 290 -7.24 29.89 3.49
N MET A 291 -7.93 29.95 4.61
CA MET A 291 -8.25 31.22 5.28
C MET A 291 -8.55 31.00 6.76
N PRO A 292 -8.27 31.98 7.66
CA PRO A 292 -8.79 31.94 9.01
C PRO A 292 -10.33 32.08 8.99
N TRP A 293 -11.03 31.26 9.77
CA TRP A 293 -12.48 31.31 9.78
C TRP A 293 -13.04 31.32 11.23
N LYS A 294 -13.35 32.51 11.74
CA LYS A 294 -13.97 32.72 13.06
C LYS A 294 -13.28 32.02 14.25
N GLY A 295 -12.00 31.69 14.11
CA GLY A 295 -11.23 30.97 15.13
C GLY A 295 -11.48 29.43 15.18
N TYR A 296 -12.42 28.89 14.40
CA TYR A 296 -12.75 27.48 14.44
C TYR A 296 -11.72 26.57 13.77
N ASN A 297 -10.81 27.13 12.97
CA ASN A 297 -9.71 26.43 12.33
C ASN A 297 -8.35 26.84 12.91
N TYR A 298 -8.30 27.17 14.21
CA TYR A 298 -7.07 27.48 14.92
C TYR A 298 -6.14 26.26 14.99
N GLU A 299 -4.84 26.46 14.77
CA GLU A 299 -3.82 25.43 14.67
C GLU A 299 -4.15 24.39 13.55
N ASP A 300 -4.29 23.11 13.89
CA ASP A 300 -4.55 22.01 12.97
C ASP A 300 -6.03 21.69 12.80
N ALA A 301 -6.92 22.54 13.34
CA ALA A 301 -8.35 22.34 13.21
C ALA A 301 -8.83 22.62 11.77
N ILE A 302 -9.73 21.79 11.29
CA ILE A 302 -10.32 21.88 9.95
C ILE A 302 -11.83 22.00 10.07
N VAL A 303 -12.42 23.00 9.41
CA VAL A 303 -13.87 23.14 9.31
C VAL A 303 -14.35 22.43 8.05
N LEU A 304 -15.27 21.49 8.23
CA LEU A 304 -15.84 20.69 7.16
C LEU A 304 -17.28 21.13 6.86
N ASN A 305 -17.69 21.01 5.60
CA ASN A 305 -19.08 21.17 5.21
C ASN A 305 -19.87 19.89 5.58
N GLU A 306 -21.05 20.06 6.17
CA GLU A 306 -21.95 18.94 6.55
C GLU A 306 -22.30 18.02 5.38
N ARG A 307 -22.29 18.52 4.15
CA ARG A 307 -22.49 17.75 2.93
C ARG A 307 -21.51 16.57 2.83
N MET A 308 -20.26 16.74 3.30
CA MET A 308 -19.24 15.69 3.25
C MET A 308 -19.61 14.49 4.12
N VAL A 309 -20.27 14.74 5.25
CA VAL A 309 -20.78 13.67 6.13
C VAL A 309 -22.03 13.02 5.53
N ARG A 310 -22.96 13.83 5.04
CA ARG A 310 -24.24 13.36 4.49
C ARG A 310 -24.09 12.55 3.20
N GLU A 311 -23.09 12.86 2.37
CA GLU A 311 -22.82 12.17 1.09
C GLU A 311 -21.76 11.07 1.21
N ASP A 312 -21.38 10.66 2.42
CA ASP A 312 -20.39 9.59 2.68
C ASP A 312 -19.03 9.81 2.00
N PHE A 313 -18.51 11.05 2.03
CA PHE A 313 -17.26 11.38 1.34
C PHE A 313 -16.05 10.59 1.89
N PHE A 314 -15.95 10.46 3.21
CA PHE A 314 -14.84 9.78 3.87
C PHE A 314 -15.30 8.56 4.67
N THR A 315 -16.45 8.01 4.35
CA THR A 315 -16.99 6.84 5.04
C THR A 315 -16.18 5.59 4.69
N SER A 316 -15.81 4.85 5.72
CA SER A 316 -15.07 3.59 5.63
C SER A 316 -15.77 2.50 6.43
N VAL A 317 -15.50 1.24 6.07
CA VAL A 317 -16.04 0.07 6.77
C VAL A 317 -14.89 -0.65 7.47
N HIS A 318 -15.07 -0.89 8.76
CA HIS A 318 -14.12 -1.61 9.59
C HIS A 318 -14.75 -2.92 10.06
N VAL A 319 -13.95 -3.98 10.11
CA VAL A 319 -14.37 -5.31 10.56
C VAL A 319 -13.47 -5.74 11.70
N ASP A 320 -14.04 -5.82 12.88
CA ASP A 320 -13.37 -6.37 14.05
C ASP A 320 -13.80 -7.82 14.27
N GLU A 321 -12.86 -8.67 14.62
CA GLU A 321 -13.08 -10.07 14.88
C GLU A 321 -12.77 -10.38 16.35
N TYR A 322 -13.75 -10.92 17.03
CA TYR A 322 -13.64 -11.37 18.42
C TYR A 322 -13.68 -12.89 18.46
N ILE A 323 -12.57 -13.49 18.92
CA ILE A 323 -12.42 -14.95 19.00
C ILE A 323 -12.42 -15.35 20.45
N LEU A 324 -13.24 -16.33 20.79
CA LEU A 324 -13.31 -16.90 22.11
C LEU A 324 -13.20 -18.42 22.03
N GLU A 325 -12.31 -18.98 22.82
CA GLU A 325 -12.10 -20.43 22.89
C GLU A 325 -12.83 -21.02 24.09
N VAL A 326 -13.44 -22.17 23.88
CA VAL A 326 -14.02 -23.01 24.94
C VAL A 326 -12.98 -24.05 25.33
N ARG A 327 -12.64 -24.12 26.62
CA ARG A 327 -11.60 -24.99 27.15
C ARG A 327 -12.16 -25.97 28.16
N GLU A 328 -11.57 -27.13 28.21
CA GLU A 328 -11.80 -28.07 29.31
C GLU A 328 -10.96 -27.65 30.51
N THR A 329 -11.64 -27.37 31.61
CA THR A 329 -11.00 -27.02 32.88
C THR A 329 -11.02 -28.22 33.86
N LYS A 330 -10.15 -28.22 34.85
CA LYS A 330 -10.15 -29.26 35.94
C LYS A 330 -11.50 -29.35 36.69
N ARG A 331 -12.38 -28.35 36.51
CA ARG A 331 -13.68 -28.22 37.18
C ARG A 331 -14.87 -28.49 36.28
N GLY A 332 -14.60 -28.85 35.04
CA GLY A 332 -15.62 -29.11 34.02
C GLY A 332 -15.37 -28.34 32.72
N MET A 333 -16.17 -28.64 31.75
CA MET A 333 -16.12 -27.98 30.43
C MET A 333 -16.74 -26.59 30.50
N GLU A 334 -16.10 -25.61 29.89
CA GLU A 334 -16.72 -24.30 29.66
C GLU A 334 -17.88 -24.46 28.68
N GLU A 335 -18.91 -23.64 28.79
CA GLU A 335 -20.09 -23.72 27.97
C GLU A 335 -20.44 -22.33 27.38
N LEU A 336 -20.82 -22.31 26.11
CA LEU A 336 -21.38 -21.13 25.45
C LEU A 336 -22.89 -21.10 25.67
N THR A 337 -23.38 -20.01 26.26
CA THR A 337 -24.80 -19.85 26.57
C THR A 337 -25.19 -18.38 26.63
N SER A 338 -26.44 -18.09 26.31
CA SER A 338 -27.04 -16.78 26.55
C SER A 338 -27.47 -16.55 28.01
N ASP A 339 -27.61 -17.62 28.76
CA ASP A 339 -27.96 -17.56 30.19
C ASP A 339 -26.73 -17.34 31.05
N ILE A 340 -26.42 -16.06 31.28
CA ILE A 340 -25.25 -15.63 32.04
C ILE A 340 -25.71 -15.18 33.45
N PRO A 341 -25.17 -15.75 34.53
CA PRO A 341 -25.50 -15.30 35.88
C PRO A 341 -25.15 -13.83 36.11
N ASN A 342 -26.01 -13.11 36.83
CA ASN A 342 -25.85 -11.70 37.22
C ASN A 342 -25.81 -10.71 36.04
N VAL A 343 -26.37 -11.05 34.91
CA VAL A 343 -26.55 -10.18 33.73
C VAL A 343 -28.04 -10.05 33.44
N SER A 344 -28.49 -8.84 33.10
CA SER A 344 -29.88 -8.58 32.76
C SER A 344 -30.23 -9.23 31.41
N GLU A 345 -31.49 -9.68 31.25
CA GLU A 345 -31.99 -10.19 29.99
C GLU A 345 -31.92 -9.18 28.85
N GLU A 346 -31.95 -7.89 29.15
CA GLU A 346 -31.83 -6.83 28.18
C GLU A 346 -30.41 -6.77 27.55
N ALA A 347 -29.36 -7.07 28.33
CA ALA A 347 -27.99 -7.12 27.85
C ALA A 347 -27.71 -8.37 27.00
N THR A 348 -28.49 -9.43 27.12
CA THR A 348 -28.34 -10.68 26.36
C THR A 348 -29.39 -10.88 25.28
N LYS A 349 -30.24 -9.87 25.05
CA LYS A 349 -31.37 -9.95 24.09
C LYS A 349 -31.00 -10.30 22.64
N ASP A 350 -29.77 -9.92 22.24
CA ASP A 350 -29.26 -10.14 20.89
C ASP A 350 -28.40 -11.40 20.76
N LEU A 351 -28.26 -12.20 21.81
CA LEU A 351 -27.60 -13.49 21.79
C LEU A 351 -28.55 -14.59 21.31
N ASP A 352 -28.02 -15.54 20.54
CA ASP A 352 -28.73 -16.76 20.15
C ASP A 352 -28.68 -17.81 21.27
N GLU A 353 -29.28 -18.98 21.05
CA GLU A 353 -29.28 -20.11 21.99
C GLU A 353 -27.87 -20.60 22.33
N ARG A 354 -26.90 -20.34 21.43
CA ARG A 354 -25.49 -20.69 21.63
C ARG A 354 -24.68 -19.57 22.30
N GLY A 355 -25.34 -18.51 22.74
CA GLY A 355 -24.65 -17.37 23.37
C GLY A 355 -23.84 -16.51 22.43
N ILE A 356 -24.06 -16.59 21.12
CA ILE A 356 -23.38 -15.77 20.11
C ILE A 356 -24.37 -14.72 19.59
N VAL A 357 -23.90 -13.51 19.37
CA VAL A 357 -24.72 -12.42 18.83
C VAL A 357 -25.31 -12.80 17.47
N ARG A 358 -26.59 -12.52 17.26
CA ARG A 358 -27.30 -12.82 16.00
C ARG A 358 -26.81 -11.93 14.87
N VAL A 359 -26.82 -12.46 13.66
CA VAL A 359 -26.50 -11.70 12.44
C VAL A 359 -27.54 -10.59 12.23
N GLY A 360 -27.07 -9.37 11.97
CA GLY A 360 -27.90 -8.18 11.77
C GLY A 360 -28.26 -7.40 13.04
N ALA A 361 -27.78 -7.83 14.21
CA ALA A 361 -27.95 -7.07 15.45
C ALA A 361 -27.16 -5.75 15.39
N ARG A 362 -27.77 -4.68 15.85
CA ARG A 362 -27.07 -3.40 16.07
C ARG A 362 -26.42 -3.44 17.43
N ILE A 363 -25.11 -3.28 17.46
CA ILE A 363 -24.28 -3.38 18.66
C ILE A 363 -23.85 -1.99 19.12
N GLU A 364 -23.93 -1.74 20.41
CA GLU A 364 -23.48 -0.52 21.06
C GLU A 364 -22.37 -0.83 22.08
N PRO A 365 -21.56 0.17 22.47
CA PRO A 365 -20.55 -0.03 23.49
C PRO A 365 -21.15 -0.55 24.80
N GLY A 366 -20.66 -1.68 25.30
CA GLY A 366 -21.16 -2.34 26.50
C GLY A 366 -22.06 -3.56 26.25
N ASP A 367 -22.48 -3.80 24.99
CA ASP A 367 -23.26 -4.98 24.63
C ASP A 367 -22.41 -6.27 24.69
N ILE A 368 -23.04 -7.36 25.03
CA ILE A 368 -22.41 -8.69 25.10
C ILE A 368 -22.44 -9.32 23.72
N LEU A 369 -21.28 -9.68 23.19
CA LEU A 369 -21.16 -10.34 21.89
C LEU A 369 -21.17 -11.86 21.99
N ILE A 370 -20.54 -12.41 23.02
CA ILE A 370 -20.44 -13.85 23.25
C ILE A 370 -20.64 -14.12 24.74
N GLY A 371 -21.55 -15.03 25.09
CA GLY A 371 -21.76 -15.51 26.44
C GLY A 371 -21.03 -16.83 26.67
N LYS A 372 -20.14 -16.86 27.65
CA LYS A 372 -19.43 -18.06 28.10
C LYS A 372 -19.47 -18.17 29.60
N ILE A 373 -19.83 -19.34 30.12
CA ILE A 373 -19.75 -19.67 31.54
C ILE A 373 -18.65 -20.69 31.78
N THR A 374 -17.93 -20.50 32.88
CA THR A 374 -16.94 -21.47 33.38
C THR A 374 -17.46 -22.05 34.67
N PRO A 375 -17.56 -23.39 34.82
CA PRO A 375 -18.03 -24.00 36.05
C PRO A 375 -17.15 -23.58 37.23
N LYS A 376 -17.75 -23.00 38.28
CA LYS A 376 -17.07 -22.80 39.56
C LYS A 376 -16.99 -24.18 40.25
N GLY A 377 -15.80 -24.61 40.60
CA GLY A 377 -15.69 -25.75 41.49
C GLY A 377 -16.38 -25.46 42.84
N GLU A 378 -16.75 -26.48 43.54
CA GLU A 378 -17.26 -26.38 44.91
C GLU A 378 -16.28 -25.61 45.79
N SER A 379 -16.31 -24.28 45.72
CA SER A 379 -15.78 -23.43 46.79
C SER A 379 -16.91 -23.27 47.77
N ASP A 380 -16.61 -23.39 49.07
CA ASP A 380 -17.58 -23.02 50.09
C ASP A 380 -18.24 -21.69 49.74
N PRO A 381 -19.56 -21.64 49.55
CA PRO A 381 -20.23 -20.42 49.20
C PRO A 381 -19.94 -19.35 50.26
N SER A 382 -19.67 -18.13 49.82
CA SER A 382 -19.49 -17.02 50.74
C SER A 382 -20.71 -16.88 51.66
N PRO A 383 -20.56 -16.27 52.84
CA PRO A 383 -21.70 -16.06 53.75
C PRO A 383 -22.87 -15.33 53.06
N GLU A 384 -22.59 -14.47 52.13
CA GLU A 384 -23.57 -13.73 51.32
C GLU A 384 -24.27 -14.63 50.28
N GLU A 385 -23.54 -15.56 49.64
CA GLU A 385 -24.14 -16.56 48.74
C GLU A 385 -24.98 -17.61 49.51
N LYS A 386 -24.58 -17.97 50.72
CA LYS A 386 -25.41 -18.83 51.60
C LYS A 386 -26.70 -18.16 51.98
N LEU A 387 -26.68 -16.86 52.19
CA LEU A 387 -27.87 -16.07 52.49
C LEU A 387 -28.80 -15.94 51.29
N LEU A 388 -28.26 -15.71 50.11
CA LEU A 388 -29.01 -15.63 48.84
C LEU A 388 -29.64 -16.99 48.43
N ARG A 389 -28.95 -18.11 48.72
CA ARG A 389 -29.51 -19.45 48.47
C ARG A 389 -30.57 -19.87 49.52
N ALA A 390 -30.61 -19.19 50.65
CA ALA A 390 -31.61 -19.43 51.69
C ALA A 390 -32.90 -18.61 51.56
N ILE A 391 -32.91 -17.66 50.61
CA ILE A 391 -34.06 -16.86 50.24
C ILE A 391 -34.60 -17.37 48.91
#